data_03e0198dc96997b9c17211b8079a5f08
#
_entry.id   03e0198dc96997b9c17211b8079a5f08
#
_cell.length_a   1.000
_cell.length_b   1.000
_cell.length_c   1.000
_cell.angle_alpha   90.00
_cell.angle_beta   90.00
_cell.angle_gamma   90.00
#
_symmetry.space_group_name_H-M   'P 1'
#
loop_
_entity.id
_entity.type
_entity.pdbx_description
1 polymer ?
#
loop_
_entity_poly.entity_id
_entity_poly.type
_entity_poly.pdbx_seq_one_letter_code
_entity_poly.pdbx_strand_id
1 'polypeptide(L)'
;MLLYFDIYNLLCYTFCGDFMIKIMFVCHGNICRSTMAEFVMKDIVKKNGLENEFLIRSSATSTEEIGNDTHWGTKKILDEMGVPYTKRQAVQLKKSDYENYDYIIGMDSANMRNINRIIGYDKDNKIHKLLSFAHIDRDVADPWYTRDFKTTYDDILLGCTKLFEYIKKQA
;
A
#
# COMPACT_ATOMS: atom_id res chain seq x y z
N MET A 1 -16.90 48.23 -20.55
CA MET A 1 -17.34 46.95 -19.95
C MET A 1 -16.16 46.00 -19.98
N LEU A 2 -15.32 46.07 -18.96
CA LEU A 2 -14.03 45.36 -18.86
C LEU A 2 -14.28 44.02 -18.21
N LEU A 3 -13.81 42.97 -18.92
CA LEU A 3 -13.75 41.56 -18.48
C LEU A 3 -12.78 41.44 -17.29
N TYR A 4 -13.27 41.28 -16.10
CA TYR A 4 -12.52 40.72 -14.96
C TYR A 4 -12.45 39.21 -15.17
N PHE A 5 -11.42 38.74 -15.89
CA PHE A 5 -11.08 37.33 -15.95
C PHE A 5 -10.29 36.98 -14.68
N ASP A 6 -10.78 35.98 -13.99
CA ASP A 6 -10.30 35.41 -12.72
C ASP A 6 -8.80 35.12 -12.72
N ILE A 7 -8.01 36.03 -12.15
CA ILE A 7 -6.60 35.84 -11.83
C ILE A 7 -6.44 34.83 -10.67
N TYR A 8 -7.48 34.56 -9.91
CA TYR A 8 -7.45 33.59 -8.79
C TYR A 8 -7.35 32.13 -9.21
N ASN A 9 -7.76 31.75 -10.42
CA ASN A 9 -7.64 30.38 -10.92
C ASN A 9 -6.26 30.06 -11.53
N LEU A 10 -5.45 31.06 -11.84
CA LEU A 10 -4.11 30.86 -12.43
C LEU A 10 -3.00 30.72 -11.38
N LEU A 11 -3.26 31.18 -10.14
CA LEU A 11 -2.29 31.11 -9.04
C LEU A 11 -2.33 29.78 -8.26
N CYS A 12 -3.35 28.96 -8.46
CA CYS A 12 -3.47 27.65 -7.83
C CYS A 12 -2.67 26.54 -8.56
N TYR A 13 -2.21 26.78 -9.80
CA TYR A 13 -1.47 25.79 -10.61
C TYR A 13 0.06 25.90 -10.52
N THR A 14 0.62 26.86 -9.81
CA THR A 14 2.09 27.10 -9.80
C THR A 14 2.80 26.76 -8.50
N PHE A 15 2.12 26.10 -7.54
CA PHE A 15 2.76 25.64 -6.27
C PHE A 15 2.42 24.18 -5.94
N CYS A 16 2.15 23.36 -6.94
CA CYS A 16 2.15 21.92 -6.77
C CYS A 16 3.58 21.42 -7.04
N GLY A 17 4.47 21.61 -6.08
CA GLY A 17 5.64 20.76 -5.98
C GLY A 17 5.12 19.30 -5.89
N ASP A 18 5.73 18.37 -6.64
CA ASP A 18 5.37 16.96 -6.73
C ASP A 18 5.27 16.32 -5.32
N PHE A 19 4.11 16.50 -4.64
CA PHE A 19 3.85 15.85 -3.35
C PHE A 19 3.35 14.45 -3.65
N MET A 20 4.30 13.54 -3.83
CA MET A 20 4.02 12.12 -4.08
C MET A 20 3.78 11.40 -2.75
N ILE A 21 2.60 10.87 -2.54
CA ILE A 21 2.25 10.04 -1.38
C ILE A 21 2.91 8.66 -1.52
N LYS A 22 3.69 8.25 -0.53
CA LYS A 22 4.53 7.05 -0.59
C LYS A 22 4.05 6.00 0.38
N ILE A 23 3.60 4.85 -0.14
CA ILE A 23 3.03 3.74 0.65
C ILE A 23 3.90 2.50 0.48
N MET A 24 4.30 1.88 1.62
CA MET A 24 4.98 0.60 1.69
C MET A 24 4.08 -0.44 2.36
N PHE A 25 3.62 -1.45 1.60
CA PHE A 25 2.93 -2.61 2.17
C PHE A 25 3.93 -3.67 2.61
N VAL A 26 3.72 -4.24 3.80
CA VAL A 26 4.69 -5.17 4.40
C VAL A 26 3.98 -6.45 4.87
N CYS A 27 4.53 -7.61 4.51
CA CYS A 27 4.13 -8.90 5.08
C CYS A 27 5.36 -9.75 5.41
N HIS A 28 5.21 -11.03 5.73
CA HIS A 28 6.34 -11.89 6.09
C HIS A 28 7.32 -12.06 4.91
N GLY A 29 6.87 -12.64 3.80
CA GLY A 29 7.75 -13.04 2.68
C GLY A 29 7.71 -12.12 1.45
N ASN A 30 6.81 -11.14 1.37
CA ASN A 30 6.64 -10.24 0.20
C ASN A 30 6.32 -10.96 -1.12
N ILE A 31 5.59 -12.08 -1.06
CA ILE A 31 5.13 -12.85 -2.24
C ILE A 31 3.61 -13.02 -2.32
N CYS A 32 2.87 -12.86 -1.21
CA CYS A 32 1.40 -13.01 -1.17
C CYS A 32 0.71 -11.69 -0.81
N ARG A 33 0.47 -11.43 0.48
CA ARG A 33 -0.40 -10.34 0.98
C ARG A 33 0.08 -8.95 0.60
N SER A 34 1.34 -8.62 0.87
CA SER A 34 1.87 -7.28 0.59
C SER A 34 1.95 -6.97 -0.90
N THR A 35 2.24 -7.98 -1.75
CA THR A 35 2.22 -7.81 -3.21
C THR A 35 0.80 -7.63 -3.74
N MET A 36 -0.15 -8.39 -3.19
CA MET A 36 -1.57 -8.22 -3.51
C MET A 36 -2.04 -6.80 -3.17
N ALA A 37 -1.70 -6.30 -1.97
CA ALA A 37 -2.06 -4.95 -1.55
C ALA A 37 -1.40 -3.86 -2.42
N GLU A 38 -0.14 -4.05 -2.83
CA GLU A 38 0.54 -3.16 -3.76
C GLU A 38 -0.22 -3.03 -5.08
N PHE A 39 -0.61 -4.16 -5.69
CA PHE A 39 -1.29 -4.14 -6.99
C PHE A 39 -2.74 -3.64 -6.88
N VAL A 40 -3.46 -4.03 -5.84
CA VAL A 40 -4.83 -3.54 -5.57
C VAL A 40 -4.82 -2.02 -5.35
N MET A 41 -3.90 -1.47 -4.56
CA MET A 41 -3.83 -0.03 -4.33
C MET A 41 -3.44 0.72 -5.61
N LYS A 42 -2.50 0.18 -6.41
CA LYS A 42 -2.15 0.75 -7.73
C LYS A 42 -3.35 0.81 -8.67
N ASP A 43 -4.18 -0.23 -8.69
CA ASP A 43 -5.40 -0.27 -9.49
C ASP A 43 -6.43 0.75 -8.98
N ILE A 44 -6.61 0.88 -7.66
CA ILE A 44 -7.49 1.89 -7.05
C ILE A 44 -7.06 3.31 -7.46
N VAL A 45 -5.80 3.68 -7.28
CA VAL A 45 -5.33 5.03 -7.59
C VAL A 45 -5.40 5.33 -9.09
N LYS A 46 -5.11 4.33 -9.95
CA LYS A 46 -5.23 4.47 -11.40
C LYS A 46 -6.68 4.68 -11.84
N LYS A 47 -7.63 3.93 -11.29
CA LYS A 47 -9.07 4.11 -11.58
C LYS A 47 -9.60 5.47 -11.13
N ASN A 48 -8.89 6.15 -10.22
CA ASN A 48 -9.21 7.51 -9.78
C ASN A 48 -8.38 8.59 -10.51
N GLY A 49 -7.51 8.24 -11.47
CA GLY A 49 -6.68 9.17 -12.24
C GLY A 49 -5.55 9.82 -11.43
N LEU A 50 -5.09 9.16 -10.35
CA LEU A 50 -4.11 9.68 -9.38
C LEU A 50 -2.79 8.90 -9.38
N GLU A 51 -2.52 8.07 -10.40
CA GLU A 51 -1.33 7.21 -10.46
C GLU A 51 -0.01 7.97 -10.36
N ASN A 52 0.03 9.22 -10.80
CA ASN A 52 1.23 10.07 -10.74
C ASN A 52 1.45 10.71 -9.35
N GLU A 53 0.46 10.66 -8.48
CA GLU A 53 0.51 11.23 -7.13
C GLU A 53 0.91 10.20 -6.06
N PHE A 54 1.08 8.92 -6.45
CA PHE A 54 1.36 7.84 -5.52
C PHE A 54 2.57 7.02 -5.92
N LEU A 55 3.48 6.80 -4.97
CA LEU A 55 4.52 5.76 -5.03
C LEU A 55 4.10 4.60 -4.14
N ILE A 56 3.72 3.47 -4.73
CA ILE A 56 3.25 2.30 -4.01
C ILE A 56 4.24 1.16 -4.22
N ARG A 57 4.76 0.60 -3.12
CA ARG A 57 5.72 -0.51 -3.09
C ARG A 57 5.34 -1.52 -2.02
N SER A 58 6.01 -2.67 -2.04
CA SER A 58 5.89 -3.66 -0.97
C SER A 58 7.21 -4.31 -0.63
N SER A 59 7.33 -4.81 0.61
CA SER A 59 8.52 -5.47 1.14
C SER A 59 8.17 -6.59 2.13
N ALA A 60 9.20 -7.36 2.53
CA ALA A 60 9.13 -8.45 3.49
C ALA A 60 9.71 -8.04 4.85
N THR A 61 9.22 -8.65 5.92
CA THR A 61 9.93 -8.62 7.20
C THR A 61 11.00 -9.70 7.31
N SER A 62 10.91 -10.79 6.54
CA SER A 62 11.89 -11.88 6.50
C SER A 62 12.77 -11.84 5.25
N THR A 63 13.77 -12.70 5.19
CA THR A 63 14.66 -12.86 4.04
C THR A 63 14.39 -14.15 3.24
N GLU A 64 13.41 -14.95 3.66
CA GLU A 64 13.17 -16.30 3.14
C GLU A 64 12.82 -16.34 1.65
N GLU A 65 12.08 -15.32 1.17
CA GLU A 65 11.58 -15.27 -0.20
C GLU A 65 12.25 -14.19 -1.07
N ILE A 66 13.36 -13.60 -0.61
CA ILE A 66 14.04 -12.52 -1.33
C ILE A 66 14.44 -12.97 -2.74
N GLY A 67 14.09 -12.15 -3.74
CA GLY A 67 14.32 -12.44 -5.16
C GLY A 67 13.20 -13.21 -5.84
N ASN A 68 12.30 -13.85 -5.09
CA ASN A 68 11.15 -14.56 -5.66
C ASN A 68 10.08 -13.60 -6.17
N ASP A 69 9.35 -14.03 -7.18
CA ASP A 69 8.22 -13.30 -7.73
C ASP A 69 6.95 -13.52 -6.89
N THR A 70 5.91 -12.75 -7.18
CA THR A 70 4.58 -12.91 -6.60
C THR A 70 4.08 -14.35 -6.75
N HIS A 71 3.58 -14.90 -5.65
CA HIS A 71 3.09 -16.28 -5.57
C HIS A 71 1.99 -16.53 -6.60
N TRP A 72 1.97 -17.73 -7.20
CA TRP A 72 1.01 -18.08 -8.24
C TRP A 72 -0.47 -17.94 -7.81
N GLY A 73 -0.79 -18.27 -6.55
CA GLY A 73 -2.16 -18.11 -6.02
C GLY A 73 -2.59 -16.64 -5.91
N THR A 74 -1.65 -15.74 -5.58
CA THR A 74 -1.90 -14.30 -5.62
C THR A 74 -2.14 -13.81 -7.04
N LYS A 75 -1.32 -14.24 -8.01
CA LYS A 75 -1.51 -13.89 -9.41
C LYS A 75 -2.86 -14.36 -9.94
N LYS A 76 -3.22 -15.62 -9.60
CA LYS A 76 -4.50 -16.20 -10.02
C LYS A 76 -5.69 -15.36 -9.55
N ILE A 77 -5.74 -14.98 -8.25
CA ILE A 77 -6.87 -14.17 -7.76
C ILE A 77 -6.87 -12.76 -8.37
N LEU A 78 -5.70 -12.16 -8.61
CA LEU A 78 -5.61 -10.86 -9.28
C LEU A 78 -6.13 -10.94 -10.72
N ASP A 79 -5.81 -12.00 -11.46
CA ASP A 79 -6.34 -12.27 -12.80
C ASP A 79 -7.87 -12.41 -12.78
N GLU A 80 -8.40 -13.22 -11.85
CA GLU A 80 -9.85 -13.43 -11.67
C GLU A 80 -10.60 -12.12 -11.35
N MET A 81 -9.95 -11.22 -10.61
CA MET A 81 -10.52 -9.93 -10.21
C MET A 81 -10.19 -8.77 -11.17
N GLY A 82 -9.44 -9.04 -12.25
CA GLY A 82 -9.08 -8.06 -13.26
C GLY A 82 -8.11 -6.97 -12.76
N VAL A 83 -7.30 -7.27 -11.74
CA VAL A 83 -6.30 -6.34 -11.18
C VAL A 83 -4.96 -6.55 -11.89
N PRO A 84 -4.43 -5.53 -12.60
CA PRO A 84 -3.14 -5.65 -13.29
C PRO A 84 -1.97 -5.84 -12.33
N TYR A 85 -1.03 -6.69 -12.70
CA TYR A 85 0.22 -6.87 -11.97
C TYR A 85 1.41 -6.99 -12.91
N THR A 86 2.61 -6.85 -12.37
CA THR A 86 3.86 -6.98 -13.12
C THR A 86 4.78 -7.98 -12.46
N LYS A 87 5.70 -8.57 -13.21
CA LYS A 87 6.80 -9.37 -12.67
C LYS A 87 7.64 -8.51 -11.73
N ARG A 88 8.00 -9.05 -10.59
CA ARG A 88 8.79 -8.37 -9.56
C ARG A 88 9.67 -9.35 -8.78
N GLN A 89 10.45 -8.82 -7.87
CA GLN A 89 11.24 -9.60 -6.92
C GLN A 89 10.91 -9.16 -5.50
N ALA A 90 10.75 -10.12 -4.58
CA ALA A 90 10.61 -9.85 -3.17
C ALA A 90 11.86 -9.14 -2.62
N VAL A 91 11.65 -8.10 -1.82
CA VAL A 91 12.71 -7.31 -1.19
C VAL A 91 12.44 -7.19 0.31
N GLN A 92 13.49 -7.03 1.11
CA GLN A 92 13.33 -6.87 2.55
C GLN A 92 13.13 -5.39 2.92
N LEU A 93 12.25 -5.13 3.90
CA LEU A 93 12.10 -3.84 4.56
C LEU A 93 13.41 -3.44 5.24
N LYS A 94 13.83 -2.20 5.07
CA LYS A 94 15.03 -1.62 5.68
C LYS A 94 14.66 -0.51 6.64
N LYS A 95 15.52 -0.25 7.63
CA LYS A 95 15.34 0.86 8.58
C LYS A 95 15.23 2.22 7.86
N SER A 96 15.99 2.40 6.77
CA SER A 96 15.96 3.62 5.95
C SER A 96 14.63 3.85 5.25
N ASP A 97 13.79 2.83 5.08
CA ASP A 97 12.48 2.99 4.43
C ASP A 97 11.54 3.87 5.26
N TYR A 98 11.75 3.95 6.58
CA TYR A 98 10.95 4.82 7.45
C TYR A 98 10.99 6.29 7.02
N GLU A 99 12.14 6.80 6.62
CA GLU A 99 12.27 8.19 6.17
C GLU A 99 11.76 8.40 4.72
N ASN A 100 11.66 7.32 3.95
CA ASN A 100 11.32 7.36 2.52
C ASN A 100 9.82 7.18 2.23
N TYR A 101 9.03 6.71 3.21
CA TYR A 101 7.61 6.44 3.04
C TYR A 101 6.76 7.20 4.04
N ASP A 102 5.55 7.59 3.63
CA ASP A 102 4.56 8.27 4.47
C ASP A 102 3.72 7.27 5.26
N TYR A 103 3.47 6.08 4.67
CA TYR A 103 2.71 4.99 5.27
C TYR A 103 3.48 3.68 5.13
N ILE A 104 3.63 2.94 6.24
CA ILE A 104 4.18 1.57 6.31
C ILE A 104 3.09 0.67 6.86
N ILE A 105 2.54 -0.20 6.02
CA ILE A 105 1.29 -0.91 6.29
C ILE A 105 1.56 -2.41 6.45
N GLY A 106 1.40 -2.92 7.67
CA GLY A 106 1.46 -4.36 7.98
C GLY A 106 0.13 -5.07 7.77
N MET A 107 0.15 -6.38 7.56
CA MET A 107 -1.03 -7.22 7.32
C MET A 107 -1.58 -7.85 8.60
N ASP A 108 -0.72 -8.16 9.55
CA ASP A 108 -1.06 -8.84 10.79
C ASP A 108 -0.21 -8.35 11.98
N SER A 109 -0.57 -8.82 13.15
CA SER A 109 0.10 -8.46 14.41
C SER A 109 1.56 -8.95 14.46
N ALA A 110 1.91 -10.06 13.76
CA ALA A 110 3.28 -10.53 13.64
C ALA A 110 4.11 -9.61 12.74
N ASN A 111 3.53 -9.15 11.62
CA ASN A 111 4.16 -8.16 10.76
C ASN A 111 4.42 -6.86 11.53
N MET A 112 3.45 -6.36 12.31
CA MET A 112 3.61 -5.14 13.12
C MET A 112 4.80 -5.26 14.10
N ARG A 113 4.92 -6.39 14.82
CA ARG A 113 6.06 -6.62 15.72
C ARG A 113 7.40 -6.63 14.98
N ASN A 114 7.44 -7.27 13.80
CA ASN A 114 8.67 -7.39 13.01
C ASN A 114 9.05 -6.06 12.34
N ILE A 115 8.08 -5.28 11.84
CA ILE A 115 8.29 -3.93 11.33
C ILE A 115 8.93 -3.07 12.44
N ASN A 116 8.36 -3.07 13.65
CA ASN A 116 8.91 -2.31 14.78
C ASN A 116 10.33 -2.75 15.18
N ARG A 117 10.68 -4.04 15.04
CA ARG A 117 12.07 -4.50 15.28
C ARG A 117 13.05 -3.98 14.23
N ILE A 118 12.62 -3.86 12.97
CA ILE A 118 13.47 -3.38 11.85
C ILE A 118 13.59 -1.85 11.89
N ILE A 119 12.48 -1.16 12.02
CA ILE A 119 12.39 0.31 11.97
C ILE A 119 12.86 0.93 13.29
N GLY A 120 12.40 0.38 14.42
CA GLY A 120 12.56 0.95 15.75
C GLY A 120 11.35 1.81 16.15
N TYR A 121 11.62 3.01 16.69
CA TYR A 121 10.58 3.91 17.17
C TYR A 121 9.85 4.62 16.03
N ASP A 122 8.52 4.54 16.03
CA ASP A 122 7.63 5.20 15.07
C ASP A 122 7.28 6.63 15.54
N LYS A 123 8.23 7.56 15.35
CA LYS A 123 8.10 8.96 15.81
C LYS A 123 7.00 9.76 15.11
N ASP A 124 6.69 9.42 13.86
CA ASP A 124 5.78 10.16 13.00
C ASP A 124 4.43 9.44 12.80
N ASN A 125 4.19 8.34 13.53
CA ASN A 125 2.98 7.52 13.46
C ASN A 125 2.64 7.05 12.03
N LYS A 126 3.64 6.51 11.32
CA LYS A 126 3.54 6.02 9.94
C LYS A 126 3.17 4.54 9.83
N ILE A 127 3.32 3.76 10.91
CA ILE A 127 3.20 2.32 10.91
C ILE A 127 1.78 1.91 11.35
N HIS A 128 1.03 1.29 10.43
CA HIS A 128 -0.36 0.92 10.68
C HIS A 128 -0.65 -0.51 10.23
N LYS A 129 -1.67 -1.14 10.81
CA LYS A 129 -2.25 -2.39 10.32
C LYS A 129 -3.29 -2.07 9.25
N LEU A 130 -3.32 -2.80 8.12
CA LEU A 130 -4.16 -2.47 6.98
C LEU A 130 -5.65 -2.34 7.34
N LEU A 131 -6.21 -3.31 8.07
CA LEU A 131 -7.62 -3.32 8.41
C LEU A 131 -8.02 -2.27 9.46
N SER A 132 -7.05 -1.61 10.14
CA SER A 132 -7.36 -0.52 11.07
C SER A 132 -8.02 0.68 10.38
N PHE A 133 -7.73 0.91 9.10
CA PHE A 133 -8.39 1.95 8.31
C PHE A 133 -9.89 1.66 8.05
N ALA A 134 -10.29 0.40 8.14
CA ALA A 134 -11.69 -0.02 8.09
C ALA A 134 -12.32 -0.14 9.50
N HIS A 135 -11.64 0.32 10.56
CA HIS A 135 -12.05 0.14 11.96
C HIS A 135 -12.27 -1.33 12.37
N ILE A 136 -11.49 -2.24 11.78
CA ILE A 136 -11.53 -3.68 12.04
C ILE A 136 -10.25 -4.08 12.77
N ASP A 137 -10.40 -4.61 14.00
CA ASP A 137 -9.29 -5.08 14.82
C ASP A 137 -9.04 -6.60 14.66
N ARG A 138 -8.83 -7.03 13.43
CA ARG A 138 -8.32 -8.37 13.12
C ARG A 138 -7.21 -8.30 12.09
N ASP A 139 -6.54 -9.40 11.89
CA ASP A 139 -5.47 -9.55 10.93
C ASP A 139 -6.04 -9.90 9.54
N VAL A 140 -5.34 -9.51 8.48
CA VAL A 140 -5.56 -10.04 7.13
C VAL A 140 -5.14 -11.50 7.12
N ALA A 141 -6.05 -12.40 6.75
CA ALA A 141 -5.77 -13.82 6.69
C ALA A 141 -4.55 -14.14 5.81
N ASP A 142 -3.66 -15.02 6.29
CA ASP A 142 -2.48 -15.42 5.52
C ASP A 142 -2.82 -16.60 4.61
N PRO A 143 -2.85 -16.41 3.29
CA PRO A 143 -3.20 -17.45 2.34
C PRO A 143 -2.15 -18.57 2.26
N TRP A 144 -0.95 -18.34 2.81
CA TRP A 144 0.06 -19.39 2.95
C TRP A 144 -0.43 -20.54 3.84
N TYR A 145 -1.15 -20.20 4.92
CA TYR A 145 -1.73 -21.18 5.86
C TYR A 145 -3.15 -21.58 5.50
N THR A 146 -4.00 -20.61 5.15
CA THR A 146 -5.43 -20.86 4.91
C THR A 146 -5.71 -21.46 3.54
N ARG A 147 -4.84 -21.26 2.55
CA ARG A 147 -5.04 -21.55 1.13
C ARG A 147 -6.21 -20.77 0.50
N ASP A 148 -6.78 -19.82 1.24
CA ASP A 148 -7.92 -19.00 0.80
C ASP A 148 -7.44 -17.61 0.36
N PHE A 149 -7.03 -17.52 -0.91
CA PHE A 149 -6.61 -16.28 -1.54
C PHE A 149 -7.78 -15.30 -1.76
N LYS A 150 -9.01 -15.82 -1.87
CA LYS A 150 -10.20 -14.98 -2.08
C LYS A 150 -10.52 -14.15 -0.84
N THR A 151 -10.58 -14.78 0.33
CA THR A 151 -10.77 -14.06 1.60
C THR A 151 -9.65 -13.05 1.84
N THR A 152 -8.39 -13.41 1.55
CA THR A 152 -7.26 -12.48 1.63
C THR A 152 -7.44 -11.28 0.70
N TYR A 153 -7.90 -11.51 -0.54
CA TYR A 153 -8.17 -10.44 -1.49
C TYR A 153 -9.26 -9.50 -1.00
N ASP A 154 -10.37 -10.03 -0.49
CA ASP A 154 -11.50 -9.22 0.01
C ASP A 154 -11.08 -8.32 1.18
N ASP A 155 -10.28 -8.85 2.10
CA ASP A 155 -9.70 -8.08 3.20
C ASP A 155 -8.79 -6.96 2.71
N ILE A 156 -7.92 -7.28 1.74
CA ILE A 156 -6.97 -6.33 1.17
C ILE A 156 -7.71 -5.23 0.39
N LEU A 157 -8.70 -5.60 -0.42
CA LEU A 157 -9.51 -4.64 -1.16
C LEU A 157 -10.21 -3.67 -0.22
N LEU A 158 -10.84 -4.19 0.85
CA LEU A 158 -11.48 -3.36 1.87
C LEU A 158 -10.48 -2.42 2.54
N GLY A 159 -9.35 -2.94 3.02
CA GLY A 159 -8.34 -2.16 3.71
C GLY A 159 -7.70 -1.09 2.80
N CYS A 160 -7.34 -1.44 1.56
CA CYS A 160 -6.79 -0.50 0.59
C CYS A 160 -7.80 0.61 0.20
N THR A 161 -9.08 0.25 0.04
CA THR A 161 -10.13 1.25 -0.24
C THR A 161 -10.26 2.23 0.92
N LYS A 162 -10.27 1.76 2.16
CA LYS A 162 -10.37 2.63 3.34
C LYS A 162 -9.12 3.46 3.59
N LEU A 163 -7.93 2.91 3.33
CA LEU A 163 -6.68 3.67 3.34
C LEU A 163 -6.70 4.80 2.29
N PHE A 164 -7.14 4.51 1.08
CA PHE A 164 -7.26 5.51 0.03
C PHE A 164 -8.24 6.62 0.40
N GLU A 165 -9.43 6.28 0.93
CA GLU A 165 -10.42 7.25 1.42
C GLU A 165 -9.85 8.11 2.57
N TYR A 166 -9.09 7.49 3.48
CA TYR A 166 -8.42 8.19 4.59
C TYR A 166 -7.42 9.22 4.08
N ILE A 167 -6.54 8.82 3.16
CA ILE A 167 -5.52 9.70 2.57
C ILE A 167 -6.20 10.88 1.85
N LYS A 168 -7.23 10.64 1.04
CA LYS A 168 -7.95 11.70 0.32
C LYS A 168 -8.65 12.73 1.23
N LYS A 169 -8.96 12.38 2.46
CA LYS A 169 -9.55 13.33 3.43
C LYS A 169 -8.52 14.22 4.10
N GLN A 170 -7.21 13.86 3.99
CA GLN A 170 -6.12 14.64 4.59
C GLN A 170 -5.41 15.55 3.57
N ALA A 171 -5.61 15.31 2.28
CA ALA A 171 -5.11 16.11 1.17
C ALA A 171 -6.08 17.27 0.87
#